data_8a1bcc9557137c4a4abb89603435fc7b
#
_entry.id   8a1bcc9557137c4a4abb89603435fc7b
#
_cell.length_a   1.000
_cell.length_b   1.000
_cell.length_c   1.000
_cell.angle_alpha   90.00
_cell.angle_beta   90.00
_cell.angle_gamma   90.00
#
_symmetry.space_group_name_H-M   'P 1'
#
loop_
_entity.id
_entity.type
_entity.pdbx_description
1 polymer ?
#
loop_
_entity_poly.entity_id
_entity_poly.type
_entity_poly.pdbx_seq_one_letter_code
_entity_poly.pdbx_strand_id
1 'polypeptide(L)'
;LVQLSVLEPYFKLMAQALSLSAGQDLHALQFMVGIFGPTVASWGVLFWVVVNQSFEQPTKKSWYLMMTACVVWALYDSLYSIFWGLWINAIINGIAFISIVLPLWWVRKMFGIGTRY
;
A
#
# COMPACT_ATOMS: atom_id res chain seq x y z
N LEU A 1 -0.91 5.70 21.15
CA LEU A 1 -2.19 5.39 21.79
C LEU A 1 -3.37 6.03 21.07
N VAL A 2 -3.22 7.31 20.63
CA VAL A 2 -4.27 7.99 19.85
C VAL A 2 -4.50 7.31 18.50
N GLN A 3 -3.45 6.79 17.87
CA GLN A 3 -3.57 6.06 16.61
C GLN A 3 -4.40 4.80 16.74
N LEU A 4 -4.30 4.09 17.86
CA LEU A 4 -5.06 2.87 18.09
C LEU A 4 -6.54 3.14 18.21
N SER A 5 -6.94 4.23 18.87
CA SER A 5 -8.35 4.58 19.01
C SER A 5 -9.00 5.00 17.69
N VAL A 6 -8.26 5.68 16.82
CA VAL A 6 -8.73 6.07 15.48
C VAL A 6 -8.93 4.83 14.59
N LEU A 7 -8.07 3.82 14.75
CA LEU A 7 -8.12 2.59 13.95
C LEU A 7 -9.03 1.52 14.53
N GLU A 8 -9.60 1.76 15.70
CA GLU A 8 -10.47 0.77 16.36
C GLU A 8 -11.60 0.25 15.48
N PRO A 9 -12.36 1.10 14.75
CA PRO A 9 -13.41 0.59 13.85
C PRO A 9 -12.85 -0.32 12.76
N TYR A 10 -11.68 -0.02 12.25
CA TYR A 10 -11.01 -0.86 11.25
C TYR A 10 -10.63 -2.23 11.83
N PHE A 11 -10.08 -2.26 13.04
CA PHE A 11 -9.75 -3.51 13.72
C PHE A 11 -10.99 -4.37 13.98
N LYS A 12 -12.08 -3.76 14.37
CA LYS A 12 -13.36 -4.48 14.59
C LYS A 12 -13.87 -5.10 13.30
N LEU A 13 -13.83 -4.36 12.20
CA LEU A 13 -14.21 -4.87 10.88
C LEU A 13 -13.35 -6.05 10.46
N MET A 14 -12.04 -5.95 10.63
CA MET A 14 -11.13 -7.04 10.29
C MET A 14 -11.35 -8.26 11.17
N ALA A 15 -11.58 -8.06 12.47
CA ALA A 15 -11.86 -9.15 13.39
C ALA A 15 -13.15 -9.89 13.01
N GLN A 16 -14.20 -9.16 12.62
CA GLN A 16 -15.43 -9.76 12.14
C GLN A 16 -15.23 -10.55 10.86
N ALA A 17 -14.51 -9.97 9.90
CA ALA A 17 -14.23 -10.62 8.62
C ALA A 17 -13.42 -11.91 8.77
N LEU A 18 -12.53 -11.95 9.74
CA LEU A 18 -11.73 -13.13 10.07
C LEU A 18 -12.44 -14.10 11.01
N SER A 19 -13.64 -13.77 11.46
CA SER A 19 -14.40 -14.57 12.42
C SER A 19 -13.63 -14.82 13.71
N LEU A 20 -12.85 -13.83 14.15
CA LEU A 20 -12.05 -13.92 15.37
C LEU A 20 -12.96 -13.77 16.61
N SER A 21 -12.62 -14.50 17.67
CA SER A 21 -13.31 -14.36 18.94
C SER A 21 -12.94 -13.03 19.61
N ALA A 22 -13.88 -12.46 20.36
CA ALA A 22 -13.66 -11.18 21.04
C ALA A 22 -12.57 -11.31 22.12
N GLY A 23 -11.77 -10.26 22.30
CA GLY A 23 -10.77 -10.13 23.35
C GLY A 23 -9.37 -10.47 22.89
N GLN A 24 -8.92 -11.72 23.09
CA GLN A 24 -7.53 -12.12 22.85
C GLN A 24 -7.11 -11.97 21.39
N ASP A 25 -7.99 -12.36 20.44
CA ASP A 25 -7.68 -12.30 19.03
C ASP A 25 -7.60 -10.87 18.54
N LEU A 26 -8.46 -9.98 19.05
CA LEU A 26 -8.41 -8.56 18.73
C LEU A 26 -7.13 -7.93 19.27
N HIS A 27 -6.72 -8.31 20.50
CA HIS A 27 -5.49 -7.84 21.09
C HIS A 27 -4.26 -8.27 20.27
N ALA A 28 -4.22 -9.54 19.84
CA ALA A 28 -3.17 -10.05 18.97
C ALA A 28 -3.13 -9.30 17.64
N LEU A 29 -4.27 -9.01 17.04
CA LEU A 29 -4.36 -8.25 15.81
C LEU A 29 -3.81 -6.82 15.98
N GLN A 30 -4.17 -6.16 17.09
CA GLN A 30 -3.66 -4.83 17.42
C GLN A 30 -2.15 -4.83 17.60
N PHE A 31 -1.62 -5.86 18.26
CA PHE A 31 -0.18 -6.03 18.45
C PHE A 31 0.54 -6.19 17.10
N MET A 32 0.01 -7.03 16.22
CA MET A 32 0.59 -7.24 14.89
C MET A 32 0.60 -5.95 14.07
N VAL A 33 -0.50 -5.21 14.05
CA VAL A 33 -0.57 -3.93 13.34
C VAL A 33 0.40 -2.93 13.95
N GLY A 34 0.55 -2.94 15.28
CA GLY A 34 1.50 -2.08 15.98
C GLY A 34 2.96 -2.36 15.61
N ILE A 35 3.29 -3.62 15.33
CA ILE A 35 4.63 -4.00 14.84
C ILE A 35 4.82 -3.61 13.38
N PHE A 36 3.81 -3.86 12.55
CA PHE A 36 3.90 -3.57 11.11
C PHE A 36 3.86 -2.08 10.80
N GLY A 37 3.26 -1.26 11.68
CA GLY A 37 3.17 0.18 11.49
C GLY A 37 4.52 0.85 11.21
N PRO A 38 5.52 0.68 12.10
CA PRO A 38 6.86 1.24 11.87
C PRO A 38 7.53 0.72 10.59
N THR A 39 7.31 -0.55 10.25
CA THR A 39 7.83 -1.14 9.02
C THR A 39 7.24 -0.45 7.79
N VAL A 40 5.92 -0.27 7.78
CA VAL A 40 5.22 0.42 6.69
C VAL A 40 5.67 1.87 6.59
N ALA A 41 5.85 2.55 7.72
CA ALA A 41 6.36 3.92 7.76
C ALA A 41 7.75 4.02 7.16
N SER A 42 8.65 3.07 7.50
CA SER A 42 9.99 3.01 6.93
C SER A 42 9.96 2.80 5.43
N TRP A 43 9.09 1.93 4.95
CA TRP A 43 8.90 1.72 3.51
C TRP A 43 8.36 2.97 2.82
N GLY A 44 7.47 3.70 3.48
CA GLY A 44 6.98 4.97 2.99
C GLY A 44 8.09 5.99 2.78
N VAL A 45 9.01 6.09 3.74
CA VAL A 45 10.18 6.97 3.64
C VAL A 45 11.09 6.54 2.50
N LEU A 46 11.39 5.24 2.39
CA LEU A 46 12.19 4.70 1.29
C LEU A 46 11.54 4.99 -0.06
N PHE A 47 10.25 4.76 -0.17
CA PHE A 47 9.51 5.01 -1.40
C PHE A 47 9.56 6.50 -1.76
N TRP A 48 9.39 7.38 -0.78
CA TRP A 48 9.48 8.82 -0.97
C TRP A 48 10.85 9.24 -1.51
N VAL A 49 11.93 8.68 -0.92
CA VAL A 49 13.31 8.95 -1.38
C VAL A 49 13.50 8.47 -2.82
N VAL A 50 13.04 7.26 -3.14
CA VAL A 50 13.15 6.70 -4.49
C VAL A 50 12.38 7.55 -5.49
N VAL A 51 11.18 7.98 -5.16
CA VAL A 51 10.37 8.86 -6.02
C VAL A 51 11.09 10.17 -6.27
N ASN A 52 11.59 10.82 -5.23
CA ASN A 52 12.32 12.10 -5.37
C ASN A 52 13.55 11.95 -6.26
N GLN A 53 14.36 10.92 -6.03
CA GLN A 53 15.53 10.66 -6.86
C GLN A 53 15.15 10.39 -8.32
N SER A 54 14.06 9.64 -8.52
CA SER A 54 13.58 9.33 -9.86
C SER A 54 13.13 10.58 -10.62
N PHE A 55 12.52 11.54 -9.93
CA PHE A 55 12.12 12.81 -10.54
C PHE A 55 13.32 13.75 -10.79
N GLU A 56 14.35 13.67 -9.96
CA GLU A 56 15.59 14.45 -10.19
C GLU A 56 16.36 13.96 -11.41
N GLN A 57 16.42 12.64 -11.59
CA GLN A 57 17.10 12.00 -12.74
C GLN A 57 16.15 11.00 -13.38
N PRO A 58 15.15 11.47 -14.11
CA PRO A 58 14.13 10.57 -14.65
C PRO A 58 14.70 9.69 -15.76
N THR A 59 14.52 8.38 -15.63
CA THR A 59 14.91 7.37 -16.61
C THR A 59 13.76 6.40 -16.84
N LYS A 60 13.72 5.75 -17.99
CA LYS A 60 12.74 4.71 -18.27
C LYS A 60 12.79 3.61 -17.22
N LYS A 61 13.99 3.21 -16.83
CA LYS A 61 14.21 2.18 -15.80
C LYS A 61 13.57 2.57 -14.48
N SER A 62 13.74 3.82 -14.04
CA SER A 62 13.12 4.33 -12.79
C SER A 62 11.61 4.24 -12.84
N TRP A 63 11.01 4.63 -13.97
CA TRP A 63 9.56 4.57 -14.15
C TRP A 63 9.04 3.14 -14.08
N TYR A 64 9.69 2.23 -14.80
CA TYR A 64 9.29 0.82 -14.80
C TYR A 64 9.47 0.19 -13.42
N LEU A 65 10.53 0.54 -12.69
CA LEU A 65 10.75 0.03 -11.34
C LEU A 65 9.66 0.48 -10.38
N MET A 66 9.30 1.77 -10.42
CA MET A 66 8.21 2.29 -9.60
C MET A 66 6.87 1.63 -9.94
N MET A 67 6.55 1.52 -11.24
CA MET A 67 5.33 0.91 -11.69
C MET A 67 5.26 -0.57 -11.29
N THR A 68 6.35 -1.31 -11.50
CA THR A 68 6.43 -2.72 -11.13
C THR A 68 6.23 -2.92 -9.62
N ALA A 69 6.87 -2.09 -8.80
CA ALA A 69 6.72 -2.17 -7.35
C ALA A 69 5.26 -1.95 -6.93
N CYS A 70 4.61 -0.96 -7.51
CA CYS A 70 3.20 -0.68 -7.22
C CYS A 70 2.29 -1.82 -7.65
N VAL A 71 2.51 -2.37 -8.84
CA VAL A 71 1.70 -3.48 -9.38
C VAL A 71 1.88 -4.74 -8.53
N VAL A 72 3.11 -5.11 -8.20
CA VAL A 72 3.40 -6.30 -7.40
C VAL A 72 2.74 -6.18 -6.03
N TRP A 73 2.91 -5.02 -5.37
CA TRP A 73 2.29 -4.79 -4.07
C TRP A 73 0.77 -4.87 -4.15
N ALA A 74 0.17 -4.15 -5.09
CA ALA A 74 -1.29 -4.08 -5.20
C ALA A 74 -1.90 -5.43 -5.54
N LEU A 75 -1.30 -6.17 -6.46
CA LEU A 75 -1.80 -7.50 -6.84
C LEU A 75 -1.69 -8.48 -5.68
N TYR A 76 -0.52 -8.58 -5.08
CA TYR A 76 -0.29 -9.53 -4.00
C TYR A 76 -1.21 -9.24 -2.81
N ASP A 77 -1.22 -8.01 -2.35
CA ASP A 77 -1.98 -7.62 -1.18
C ASP A 77 -3.50 -7.73 -1.43
N SER A 78 -3.96 -7.34 -2.61
CA SER A 78 -5.38 -7.43 -2.96
C SER A 78 -5.85 -8.86 -3.12
N LEU A 79 -5.08 -9.69 -3.80
CA LEU A 79 -5.42 -11.11 -3.98
C LEU A 79 -5.43 -11.85 -2.65
N TYR A 80 -4.45 -11.59 -1.81
CA TYR A 80 -4.38 -12.16 -0.47
C TYR A 80 -5.57 -11.73 0.38
N SER A 81 -5.94 -10.46 0.31
CA SER A 81 -7.10 -9.93 1.04
C SER A 81 -8.41 -10.56 0.57
N ILE A 82 -8.58 -10.70 -0.74
CA ILE A 82 -9.77 -11.35 -1.32
C ILE A 82 -9.84 -12.82 -0.90
N PHE A 83 -8.71 -13.52 -0.92
CA PHE A 83 -8.64 -14.93 -0.51
C PHE A 83 -9.12 -15.11 0.94
N TRP A 84 -8.81 -14.17 1.81
CA TRP A 84 -9.24 -14.18 3.22
C TRP A 84 -10.59 -13.54 3.46
N GLY A 85 -11.28 -13.08 2.41
CA GLY A 85 -12.59 -12.44 2.54
C GLY A 85 -12.54 -10.99 3.01
N LEU A 86 -11.39 -10.36 2.97
CA LEU A 86 -11.19 -8.97 3.42
C LEU A 86 -11.37 -8.00 2.25
N TRP A 87 -12.57 -7.94 1.71
CA TRP A 87 -12.89 -7.12 0.53
C TRP A 87 -12.64 -5.63 0.75
N ILE A 88 -12.85 -5.14 1.98
CA ILE A 88 -12.63 -3.73 2.32
C ILE A 88 -11.16 -3.37 2.09
N ASN A 89 -10.24 -4.23 2.52
CA ASN A 89 -8.81 -4.00 2.32
C ASN A 89 -8.45 -3.97 0.84
N ALA A 90 -9.04 -4.86 0.04
CA ALA A 90 -8.83 -4.87 -1.41
C ALA A 90 -9.32 -3.57 -2.06
N ILE A 91 -10.45 -3.04 -1.63
CA ILE A 91 -10.99 -1.76 -2.12
C ILE A 91 -10.05 -0.61 -1.76
N ILE A 92 -9.57 -0.56 -0.52
CA ILE A 92 -8.62 0.47 -0.06
C ILE A 92 -7.33 0.39 -0.87
N ASN A 93 -6.82 -0.81 -1.11
CA ASN A 93 -5.62 -1.01 -1.93
C ASN A 93 -5.84 -0.54 -3.37
N GLY A 94 -7.03 -0.80 -3.93
CA GLY A 94 -7.39 -0.33 -5.26
C GLY A 94 -7.38 1.19 -5.36
N ILE A 95 -7.95 1.87 -4.37
CA ILE A 95 -7.96 3.34 -4.32
C ILE A 95 -6.53 3.87 -4.20
N ALA A 96 -5.72 3.29 -3.31
CA ALA A 96 -4.33 3.69 -3.12
C ALA A 96 -3.51 3.45 -4.39
N PHE A 97 -3.71 2.31 -5.05
CA PHE A 97 -3.04 1.97 -6.31
C PHE A 97 -3.33 2.99 -7.40
N ILE A 98 -4.61 3.31 -7.60
CA ILE A 98 -5.03 4.30 -8.59
C ILE A 98 -4.43 5.67 -8.26
N SER A 99 -4.42 6.06 -6.99
CA SER A 99 -3.87 7.34 -6.54
C SER A 99 -2.37 7.49 -6.83
N ILE A 100 -1.65 6.38 -6.88
CA ILE A 100 -0.21 6.37 -7.21
C ILE A 100 0.01 6.25 -8.72
N VAL A 101 -0.74 5.37 -9.37
CA VAL A 101 -0.53 5.03 -10.79
C VAL A 101 -0.98 6.15 -11.72
N LEU A 102 -2.08 6.84 -11.39
CA LEU A 102 -2.56 7.94 -12.25
C LEU A 102 -1.53 9.07 -12.40
N PRO A 103 -0.97 9.63 -11.32
CA PRO A 103 0.10 10.63 -11.45
C PRO A 103 1.33 10.06 -12.16
N LEU A 104 1.69 8.83 -11.88
CA LEU A 104 2.86 8.18 -12.50
C LEU A 104 2.66 8.00 -14.00
N TRP A 105 1.46 7.62 -14.43
CA TRP A 105 1.10 7.52 -15.83
C TRP A 105 1.10 8.90 -16.50
N TRP A 106 0.60 9.90 -15.81
CA TRP A 106 0.55 11.28 -16.31
C TRP A 106 1.95 11.81 -16.63
N VAL A 107 2.91 11.56 -15.76
CA VAL A 107 4.29 12.07 -15.92
C VAL A 107 5.20 11.10 -16.68
N ARG A 108 4.66 10.05 -17.28
CA ARG A 108 5.47 9.03 -17.96
C ARG A 108 6.41 9.60 -19.01
N LYS A 109 6.01 10.66 -19.68
CA LYS A 109 6.82 11.31 -20.71
C LYS A 109 8.10 11.94 -20.15
N MET A 110 8.07 12.42 -18.91
CA MET A 110 9.26 12.92 -18.23
C MET A 110 10.34 11.85 -18.08
N PHE A 111 9.93 10.59 -18.03
CA PHE A 111 10.83 9.44 -17.93
C PHE A 111 11.16 8.83 -19.30
N GLY A 112 10.74 9.47 -20.37
CA GLY A 112 10.99 8.97 -21.72
C GLY A 112 10.06 7.88 -22.21
N ILE A 113 8.98 7.60 -21.46
CA ILE A 113 8.00 6.59 -21.84
C ILE A 113 7.03 7.20 -22.86
N GLY A 114 6.83 6.49 -23.98
CA GLY A 114 5.94 6.95 -25.04
C GLY A 114 6.53 8.03 -25.95
N THR A 115 7.80 8.36 -25.79
CA THR A 115 8.52 9.26 -26.68
C THR A 115 9.27 8.45 -27.75
N ARG A 116 9.25 8.96 -28.98
CA ARG A 116 9.90 8.29 -30.13
C ARG A 116 11.32 8.79 -30.34
N TYR A 117 12.11 8.88 -29.32
CA TYR A 117 13.52 9.30 -29.46
C TYR A 117 14.45 8.31 -28.81
#